data_3a511446d7d4aae0def692abf00eb267
#
_entry.id   3a511446d7d4aae0def692abf00eb267
#
_cell.length_a   1.000
_cell.length_b   1.000
_cell.length_c   1.000
_cell.angle_alpha   90.00
_cell.angle_beta   90.00
_cell.angle_gamma   90.00
#
_symmetry.space_group_name_H-M   'P 1'
#
loop_
_entity.id
_entity.type
_entity.pdbx_description
1 polymer ?
#
loop_
_entity_poly.entity_id
_entity_poly.type
_entity_poly.pdbx_seq_one_letter_code
_entity_poly.pdbx_strand_id
1 'polypeptide(L)'
;GKRDQQARPWKANLRKQADSNMYWVKLPSSEIGLARSVRVTLEAGDARVDPFDVNVVDAPSLLVKKVRYVFPEYTAQPDQVVEWQGDLRAIEGTEAQLEVESNQALDAAWINFLDTNRSDDLRLIVTGVNQHVATGVIQLRLAADRLSAEHPSYQLRFRPRSENSTQRAPILDELLTH
;
A
#
# COMPACT_ATOMS: atom_id res chain seq x y z
N GLY A 1 8.53 32.03 -0.75
CA GLY A 1 8.45 32.03 0.69
C GLY A 1 7.23 31.22 1.13
N LYS A 2 7.39 29.93 1.44
CA LYS A 2 6.36 29.13 2.11
C LYS A 2 6.34 29.59 3.55
N ARG A 3 5.26 30.25 3.98
CA ARG A 3 5.01 30.54 5.39
C ARG A 3 4.81 29.21 6.11
N ASP A 4 5.74 28.87 6.99
CA ASP A 4 5.53 27.83 8.00
C ASP A 4 4.31 28.24 8.83
N GLN A 5 3.17 27.60 8.56
CA GLN A 5 2.04 27.65 9.47
C GLN A 5 2.44 26.80 10.68
N GLN A 6 3.01 27.46 11.70
CA GLN A 6 3.21 26.84 13.01
C GLN A 6 1.89 26.27 13.49
N ALA A 7 1.82 24.95 13.54
CA ALA A 7 0.67 24.24 14.08
C ALA A 7 0.47 24.70 15.53
N ARG A 8 -0.71 25.22 15.85
CA ARG A 8 -1.04 25.62 17.23
C ARG A 8 -0.98 24.39 18.14
N PRO A 9 -0.22 24.45 19.25
CA PRO A 9 -0.22 23.37 20.21
C PRO A 9 -1.63 23.19 20.79
N TRP A 10 -2.08 21.97 20.89
CA TRP A 10 -3.31 21.65 21.59
C TRP A 10 -3.02 20.80 22.82
N LYS A 11 -3.89 20.88 23.81
CA LYS A 11 -3.79 20.12 25.06
C LYS A 11 -5.02 19.23 25.21
N ALA A 12 -4.80 18.02 25.68
CA ALA A 12 -5.87 17.10 26.03
C ALA A 12 -5.59 16.45 27.38
N ASN A 13 -6.63 16.20 28.14
CA ASN A 13 -6.52 15.51 29.40
C ASN A 13 -6.57 14.00 29.19
N LEU A 14 -5.63 13.29 29.80
CA LEU A 14 -5.66 11.84 29.87
C LEU A 14 -6.87 11.37 30.70
N ARG A 15 -7.55 10.36 30.23
CA ARG A 15 -8.66 9.71 30.95
C ARG A 15 -8.14 8.42 31.55
N LYS A 16 -8.38 8.22 32.85
CA LYS A 16 -8.06 6.96 33.52
C LYS A 16 -9.07 5.89 33.09
N GLN A 17 -8.59 4.71 32.75
CA GLN A 17 -9.46 3.57 32.52
C GLN A 17 -9.96 3.04 33.89
N ALA A 18 -11.25 2.69 33.97
CA ALA A 18 -11.81 2.12 35.18
C ALA A 18 -11.03 0.85 35.60
N ASP A 19 -10.79 0.72 36.89
CA ASP A 19 -10.13 -0.44 37.51
C ASP A 19 -8.71 -0.78 37.00
N SER A 20 -8.02 0.20 36.39
CA SER A 20 -6.66 0.03 35.93
C SER A 20 -5.80 1.27 36.21
N ASN A 21 -4.46 1.09 36.11
CA ASN A 21 -3.51 2.20 36.15
C ASN A 21 -3.20 2.74 34.73
N MET A 22 -4.01 2.38 33.76
CA MET A 22 -3.85 2.84 32.38
C MET A 22 -4.57 4.17 32.16
N TYR A 23 -3.93 5.03 31.40
CA TYR A 23 -4.48 6.31 30.97
C TYR A 23 -4.49 6.35 29.45
N TRP A 24 -5.51 6.92 28.87
CA TRP A 24 -5.66 7.05 27.45
C TRP A 24 -6.15 8.41 27.03
N VAL A 25 -5.85 8.80 25.82
CA VAL A 25 -6.36 10.01 25.19
C VAL A 25 -6.55 9.74 23.70
N LYS A 26 -7.67 10.23 23.17
CA LYS A 26 -7.87 10.23 21.72
C LYS A 26 -7.26 11.51 21.17
N LEU A 27 -6.26 11.36 20.31
CA LEU A 27 -5.69 12.49 19.60
C LEU A 27 -6.76 13.10 18.69
N PRO A 28 -6.88 14.45 18.62
CA PRO A 28 -7.80 15.05 17.69
C PRO A 28 -7.38 14.68 16.28
N SER A 29 -8.26 13.99 15.62
CA SER A 29 -8.12 13.67 14.23
C SER A 29 -9.30 14.30 13.49
N SER A 30 -9.06 14.81 12.28
CA SER A 30 -10.14 15.01 11.33
C SER A 30 -10.80 13.65 11.05
N GLU A 31 -11.91 13.62 10.34
CA GLU A 31 -12.55 12.36 9.89
C GLU A 31 -11.57 11.41 9.16
N ILE A 32 -10.49 11.96 8.64
CA ILE A 32 -9.42 11.25 7.89
C ILE A 32 -8.22 10.86 8.77
N GLY A 33 -8.22 11.10 10.08
CA GLY A 33 -7.10 10.82 10.98
C GLY A 33 -6.14 11.99 11.18
N LEU A 34 -4.94 11.71 11.67
CA LEU A 34 -3.87 12.70 11.79
C LEU A 34 -3.30 13.02 10.42
N ALA A 35 -3.43 14.26 9.98
CA ALA A 35 -2.91 14.70 8.68
C ALA A 35 -1.43 15.12 8.70
N ARG A 36 -0.81 15.19 9.88
CA ARG A 36 0.59 15.64 10.07
C ARG A 36 1.21 14.94 11.26
N SER A 37 2.53 14.73 11.19
CA SER A 37 3.32 14.30 12.34
C SER A 37 3.20 15.30 13.49
N VAL A 38 3.15 14.78 14.71
CA VAL A 38 3.00 15.59 15.93
C VAL A 38 4.03 15.18 16.97
N ARG A 39 4.54 16.15 17.70
CA ARG A 39 5.35 15.92 18.89
C ARG A 39 4.45 15.91 20.11
N VAL A 40 4.53 14.85 20.89
CA VAL A 40 3.71 14.64 22.09
C VAL A 40 4.57 14.82 23.33
N THR A 41 4.08 15.63 24.26
CA THR A 41 4.64 15.77 25.61
C THR A 41 3.58 15.33 26.61
N LEU A 42 3.95 14.47 27.54
CA LEU A 42 3.07 14.01 28.60
C LEU A 42 3.52 14.62 29.93
N GLU A 43 2.57 15.21 30.64
CA GLU A 43 2.77 15.77 31.98
C GLU A 43 1.74 15.17 32.95
N ALA A 44 2.18 14.67 34.09
CA ALA A 44 1.31 14.10 35.11
C ALA A 44 1.81 14.52 36.50
N GLY A 45 1.21 15.58 37.03
CA GLY A 45 1.68 16.21 38.29
C GLY A 45 3.10 16.76 38.10
N ASP A 46 4.03 16.27 38.88
CA ASP A 46 5.46 16.58 38.81
C ASP A 46 6.25 15.68 37.82
N ALA A 47 5.62 14.61 37.36
CA ALA A 47 6.24 13.69 36.41
C ALA A 47 6.12 14.21 34.97
N ARG A 48 7.23 14.14 34.25
CA ARG A 48 7.32 14.45 32.82
C ARG A 48 7.90 13.24 32.10
N VAL A 49 7.30 12.93 30.95
CA VAL A 49 7.84 11.93 30.02
C VAL A 49 8.58 12.68 28.92
N ASP A 50 9.70 12.18 28.50
CA ASP A 50 10.44 12.75 27.37
C ASP A 50 9.53 12.85 26.15
N PRO A 51 9.58 13.98 25.42
CA PRO A 51 8.79 14.16 24.23
C PRO A 51 9.08 13.07 23.21
N PHE A 52 8.05 12.54 22.57
CA PHE A 52 8.16 11.60 21.48
C PHE A 52 7.39 12.07 20.25
N ASP A 53 7.83 11.64 19.09
CA ASP A 53 7.23 12.01 17.82
C ASP A 53 6.30 10.91 17.32
N VAL A 54 5.09 11.30 16.93
CA VAL A 54 4.13 10.46 16.20
C VAL A 54 4.23 10.86 14.74
N ASN A 55 4.83 10.01 13.94
CA ASN A 55 5.02 10.26 12.52
C ASN A 55 3.82 9.77 11.72
N VAL A 56 3.24 10.67 10.93
CA VAL A 56 2.24 10.32 9.94
C VAL A 56 2.96 10.02 8.64
N VAL A 57 2.79 8.81 8.15
CA VAL A 57 3.34 8.35 6.87
C VAL A 57 2.22 8.13 5.88
N ASP A 58 2.51 8.32 4.61
CA ASP A 58 1.54 8.05 3.55
C ASP A 58 1.18 6.55 3.53
N ALA A 59 -0.11 6.27 3.29
CA ALA A 59 -0.53 4.89 3.13
C ALA A 59 0.20 4.24 1.94
N PRO A 60 0.68 3.00 2.10
CA PRO A 60 1.31 2.30 0.99
C PRO A 60 0.37 2.19 -0.20
N SER A 61 0.86 2.50 -1.38
CA SER A 61 0.10 2.41 -2.62
C SER A 61 0.92 1.78 -3.73
N LEU A 62 0.24 1.06 -4.63
CA LEU A 62 0.82 0.46 -5.83
C LEU A 62 -0.12 0.74 -6.99
N LEU A 63 0.40 1.35 -8.06
CA LEU A 63 -0.36 1.77 -9.23
C LEU A 63 0.25 1.22 -10.51
N VAL A 64 -0.58 0.93 -11.50
CA VAL A 64 -0.10 0.62 -12.85
C VAL A 64 0.41 1.92 -13.47
N LYS A 65 1.71 1.97 -13.71
CA LYS A 65 2.36 3.11 -14.37
C LYS A 65 2.31 2.99 -15.88
N LYS A 66 2.56 1.78 -16.39
CA LYS A 66 2.71 1.55 -17.80
C LYS A 66 2.30 0.14 -18.16
N VAL A 67 1.63 0.00 -19.30
CA VAL A 67 1.34 -1.28 -19.93
C VAL A 67 1.83 -1.23 -21.37
N ARG A 68 2.67 -2.17 -21.75
CA ARG A 68 3.09 -2.39 -23.14
C ARG A 68 2.36 -3.63 -23.65
N TYR A 69 1.56 -3.45 -24.68
CA TYR A 69 0.90 -4.53 -25.40
C TYR A 69 1.79 -5.00 -26.54
N VAL A 70 2.16 -6.27 -26.52
CA VAL A 70 2.86 -6.96 -27.60
C VAL A 70 1.84 -7.85 -28.29
N PHE A 71 1.43 -7.44 -29.48
CA PHE A 71 0.39 -8.14 -30.23
C PHE A 71 0.92 -9.37 -30.92
N PRO A 72 0.10 -10.42 -31.14
CA PRO A 72 0.51 -11.57 -31.93
C PRO A 72 0.93 -11.19 -33.34
N GLU A 73 1.97 -11.84 -33.86
CA GLU A 73 2.56 -11.54 -35.19
C GLU A 73 1.54 -11.55 -36.32
N TYR A 74 0.55 -12.44 -36.27
CA TYR A 74 -0.48 -12.55 -37.32
C TYR A 74 -1.34 -11.29 -37.49
N THR A 75 -1.34 -10.40 -36.48
CA THR A 75 -2.11 -9.15 -36.51
C THR A 75 -1.42 -8.04 -37.27
N ALA A 76 -0.11 -8.16 -37.46
CA ALA A 76 0.75 -7.12 -38.03
C ALA A 76 0.60 -5.75 -37.32
N GLN A 77 0.14 -5.72 -36.06
CA GLN A 77 0.01 -4.51 -35.28
C GLN A 77 1.31 -4.20 -34.55
N PRO A 78 1.75 -2.93 -34.54
CA PRO A 78 2.91 -2.53 -33.74
C PRO A 78 2.57 -2.55 -32.26
N ASP A 79 3.60 -2.73 -31.43
CA ASP A 79 3.45 -2.63 -29.99
C ASP A 79 2.82 -1.29 -29.59
N GLN A 80 1.94 -1.33 -28.60
CA GLN A 80 1.27 -0.16 -28.05
C GLN A 80 1.66 0.01 -26.59
N VAL A 81 1.91 1.26 -26.18
CA VAL A 81 2.18 1.62 -24.80
C VAL A 81 1.08 2.53 -24.27
N VAL A 82 0.55 2.20 -23.12
CA VAL A 82 -0.47 2.98 -22.39
C VAL A 82 0.05 3.26 -20.99
N GLU A 83 -0.13 4.50 -20.53
CA GLU A 83 0.31 4.93 -19.21
C GLU A 83 -0.88 5.19 -18.28
N TRP A 84 -0.71 4.89 -16.99
CA TRP A 84 -1.67 5.16 -15.92
C TRP A 84 -3.05 4.51 -16.10
N GLN A 85 -3.10 3.42 -16.84
CA GLN A 85 -4.32 2.67 -17.09
C GLN A 85 -4.16 1.23 -16.59
N GLY A 86 -4.99 0.84 -15.62
CA GLY A 86 -5.01 -0.52 -15.07
C GLY A 86 -5.94 -1.49 -15.79
N ASP A 87 -6.90 -0.98 -16.57
CA ASP A 87 -7.81 -1.83 -17.35
C ASP A 87 -7.10 -2.39 -18.58
N LEU A 88 -6.98 -3.71 -18.68
CA LEU A 88 -6.32 -4.39 -19.79
C LEU A 88 -7.35 -4.78 -20.85
N ARG A 89 -7.16 -4.29 -22.08
CA ARG A 89 -8.03 -4.61 -23.22
C ARG A 89 -7.22 -4.79 -24.47
N ALA A 90 -7.17 -6.01 -24.98
CA ALA A 90 -6.56 -6.34 -26.25
C ALA A 90 -7.13 -7.66 -26.80
N ILE A 91 -6.76 -7.99 -28.02
CA ILE A 91 -7.12 -9.27 -28.64
C ILE A 91 -6.47 -10.45 -27.93
N GLU A 92 -7.09 -11.62 -28.04
CA GLU A 92 -6.54 -12.87 -27.51
C GLU A 92 -5.12 -13.14 -28.04
N GLY A 93 -4.25 -13.62 -27.17
CA GLY A 93 -2.86 -13.89 -27.48
C GLY A 93 -1.92 -12.70 -27.30
N THR A 94 -2.44 -11.51 -26.98
CA THR A 94 -1.59 -10.35 -26.67
C THR A 94 -0.90 -10.53 -25.32
N GLU A 95 0.39 -10.19 -25.26
CA GLU A 95 1.12 -10.05 -24.00
C GLU A 95 0.99 -8.62 -23.46
N ALA A 96 0.47 -8.48 -22.26
CA ALA A 96 0.46 -7.22 -21.52
C ALA A 96 1.63 -7.20 -20.53
N GLN A 97 2.66 -6.42 -20.86
CA GLN A 97 3.82 -6.22 -20.00
C GLN A 97 3.51 -5.03 -19.07
N LEU A 98 3.32 -5.33 -17.78
CA LEU A 98 2.98 -4.33 -16.77
C LEU A 98 4.22 -3.80 -16.07
N GLU A 99 4.26 -2.50 -15.90
CA GLU A 99 5.14 -1.80 -14.97
C GLU A 99 4.27 -1.12 -13.92
N VAL A 100 4.47 -1.49 -12.67
CA VAL A 100 3.76 -0.91 -11.53
C VAL A 100 4.73 -0.13 -10.67
N GLU A 101 4.25 0.97 -10.08
CA GLU A 101 5.05 1.86 -9.23
C GLU A 101 4.41 2.02 -7.86
N SER A 102 5.24 1.93 -6.82
CA SER A 102 4.86 2.11 -5.44
C SER A 102 5.45 3.40 -4.86
N ASN A 103 4.72 4.04 -3.95
CA ASN A 103 5.23 5.18 -3.17
C ASN A 103 6.23 4.75 -2.06
N GLN A 104 6.39 3.45 -1.82
CA GLN A 104 7.33 2.89 -0.84
C GLN A 104 8.12 1.76 -1.47
N ALA A 105 9.31 1.47 -0.92
CA ALA A 105 10.12 0.34 -1.35
C ALA A 105 9.35 -0.98 -1.16
N LEU A 106 9.40 -1.84 -2.17
CA LEU A 106 8.72 -3.12 -2.21
C LEU A 106 9.63 -4.25 -1.71
N ASP A 107 9.10 -5.12 -0.88
CA ASP A 107 9.68 -6.43 -0.59
C ASP A 107 9.17 -7.47 -1.60
N ALA A 108 7.88 -7.41 -1.92
CA ALA A 108 7.25 -8.28 -2.90
C ALA A 108 6.02 -7.61 -3.52
N ALA A 109 5.71 -7.96 -4.77
CA ALA A 109 4.47 -7.57 -5.43
C ALA A 109 3.96 -8.75 -6.28
N TRP A 110 2.63 -8.86 -6.42
CA TRP A 110 2.00 -9.90 -7.23
C TRP A 110 0.63 -9.46 -7.73
N ILE A 111 0.17 -10.12 -8.76
CA ILE A 111 -1.16 -9.99 -9.32
C ILE A 111 -1.97 -11.19 -8.83
N ASN A 112 -3.07 -10.91 -8.16
CA ASN A 112 -4.06 -11.91 -7.78
C ASN A 112 -5.22 -11.84 -8.77
N PHE A 113 -5.49 -12.94 -9.46
CA PHE A 113 -6.67 -13.05 -10.31
C PHE A 113 -7.87 -13.43 -9.44
N LEU A 114 -8.89 -12.56 -9.45
CA LEU A 114 -10.08 -12.70 -8.60
C LEU A 114 -11.05 -13.80 -9.07
N ASP A 115 -10.57 -14.75 -9.83
CA ASP A 115 -11.33 -15.92 -10.24
C ASP A 115 -11.42 -16.91 -9.09
N THR A 116 -12.64 -17.28 -8.71
CA THR A 116 -12.95 -18.09 -7.52
C THR A 116 -12.40 -19.52 -7.57
N ASN A 117 -11.94 -19.98 -8.73
CA ASN A 117 -11.51 -21.36 -8.94
C ASN A 117 -10.00 -21.55 -9.07
N ARG A 118 -9.20 -20.47 -9.11
CA ARG A 118 -7.75 -20.56 -9.27
C ARG A 118 -7.05 -19.51 -8.41
N SER A 119 -6.18 -19.95 -7.52
CA SER A 119 -5.30 -19.10 -6.72
C SER A 119 -3.94 -18.93 -7.40
N ASP A 120 -3.92 -18.69 -8.70
CA ASP A 120 -2.68 -18.54 -9.46
C ASP A 120 -2.22 -17.08 -9.36
N ASP A 121 -1.52 -16.77 -8.26
CA ASP A 121 -0.89 -15.46 -8.09
C ASP A 121 0.31 -15.34 -9.03
N LEU A 122 0.31 -14.33 -9.89
CA LEU A 122 1.45 -13.99 -10.73
C LEU A 122 2.41 -13.08 -9.97
N ARG A 123 3.58 -13.60 -9.62
CA ARG A 123 4.61 -12.81 -8.94
C ARG A 123 5.24 -11.80 -9.89
N LEU A 124 5.31 -10.54 -9.46
CA LEU A 124 6.01 -9.47 -10.16
C LEU A 124 7.48 -9.44 -9.74
N ILE A 125 8.34 -9.04 -10.66
CA ILE A 125 9.78 -8.89 -10.43
C ILE A 125 10.01 -7.46 -9.94
N VAL A 126 10.43 -7.31 -8.68
CA VAL A 126 10.79 -6.00 -8.11
C VAL A 126 12.10 -5.55 -8.71
N THR A 127 12.13 -4.35 -9.26
CA THR A 127 13.27 -3.77 -10.00
C THR A 127 13.57 -2.35 -9.53
N GLY A 128 14.70 -1.82 -10.03
CA GLY A 128 15.13 -0.46 -9.73
C GLY A 128 15.96 -0.35 -8.45
N VAL A 129 16.78 0.71 -8.37
CA VAL A 129 17.72 0.95 -7.27
C VAL A 129 16.99 1.08 -5.94
N ASN A 130 15.83 1.73 -5.94
CA ASN A 130 15.02 1.99 -4.74
C ASN A 130 13.90 0.95 -4.54
N GLN A 131 13.81 -0.07 -5.40
CA GLN A 131 12.79 -1.12 -5.31
C GLN A 131 11.33 -0.60 -5.28
N HIS A 132 11.06 0.52 -5.92
CA HIS A 132 9.72 1.11 -6.02
C HIS A 132 8.94 0.61 -7.25
N VAL A 133 9.59 -0.10 -8.14
CA VAL A 133 9.02 -0.57 -9.40
C VAL A 133 8.96 -2.08 -9.40
N ALA A 134 7.87 -2.65 -9.91
CA ALA A 134 7.79 -4.06 -10.19
C ALA A 134 7.21 -4.29 -11.59
N THR A 135 7.66 -5.36 -12.24
CA THR A 135 7.26 -5.70 -13.61
C THR A 135 6.73 -7.12 -13.69
N GLY A 136 5.82 -7.35 -14.60
CA GLY A 136 5.28 -8.68 -14.89
C GLY A 136 4.61 -8.74 -16.25
N VAL A 137 4.29 -9.94 -16.69
CA VAL A 137 3.67 -10.18 -17.98
C VAL A 137 2.41 -10.99 -17.79
N ILE A 138 1.29 -10.49 -18.31
CA ILE A 138 0.02 -11.20 -18.38
C ILE A 138 -0.25 -11.55 -19.84
N GLN A 139 -0.54 -12.82 -20.11
CA GLN A 139 -1.03 -13.21 -21.41
C GLN A 139 -2.55 -13.15 -21.45
N LEU A 140 -3.09 -12.31 -22.34
CA LEU A 140 -4.55 -12.15 -22.47
C LEU A 140 -5.13 -13.33 -23.25
N ARG A 141 -6.04 -14.06 -22.60
CA ARG A 141 -6.68 -15.27 -23.14
C ARG A 141 -8.18 -15.22 -22.93
N LEU A 142 -8.89 -15.92 -23.81
CA LEU A 142 -10.29 -16.20 -23.60
C LEU A 142 -10.45 -17.46 -22.74
N ALA A 143 -11.51 -17.50 -21.96
CA ALA A 143 -11.94 -18.69 -21.23
C ALA A 143 -12.35 -19.81 -22.19
N ALA A 144 -12.63 -20.99 -21.63
CA ALA A 144 -13.02 -22.17 -22.43
C ALA A 144 -14.32 -21.94 -23.23
N ASP A 145 -15.18 -21.03 -22.80
CA ASP A 145 -16.42 -20.63 -23.49
C ASP A 145 -16.16 -19.77 -24.74
N ARG A 146 -14.94 -19.28 -24.92
CA ARG A 146 -14.51 -18.38 -26.03
C ARG A 146 -15.29 -17.07 -26.10
N LEU A 147 -16.05 -16.71 -25.07
CA LEU A 147 -16.89 -15.52 -25.00
C LEU A 147 -16.43 -14.53 -23.91
N SER A 148 -15.83 -15.05 -22.87
CA SER A 148 -15.35 -14.25 -21.75
C SER A 148 -13.82 -14.26 -21.65
N ALA A 149 -13.25 -13.29 -20.92
CA ALA A 149 -11.81 -13.33 -20.60
C ALA A 149 -11.53 -14.46 -19.60
N GLU A 150 -10.36 -15.13 -19.74
CA GLU A 150 -9.91 -16.16 -18.78
C GLU A 150 -9.81 -15.58 -17.38
N HIS A 151 -9.32 -14.34 -17.27
CA HIS A 151 -9.25 -13.58 -16.02
C HIS A 151 -10.00 -12.26 -16.20
N PRO A 152 -11.30 -12.19 -15.85
CA PRO A 152 -12.12 -11.00 -16.06
C PRO A 152 -11.73 -9.83 -15.16
N SER A 153 -11.03 -10.11 -14.05
CA SER A 153 -10.56 -9.09 -13.12
C SER A 153 -9.28 -9.54 -12.40
N TYR A 154 -8.48 -8.56 -12.00
CA TYR A 154 -7.29 -8.79 -11.22
C TYR A 154 -7.12 -7.72 -10.15
N GLN A 155 -6.31 -8.02 -9.14
CA GLN A 155 -5.94 -7.11 -8.08
C GLN A 155 -4.43 -7.12 -7.91
N LEU A 156 -3.84 -5.92 -7.85
CA LEU A 156 -2.46 -5.75 -7.46
C LEU A 156 -2.34 -5.88 -5.94
N ARG A 157 -1.46 -6.75 -5.49
CA ARG A 157 -1.10 -6.91 -4.09
C ARG A 157 0.39 -6.74 -3.91
N PHE A 158 0.79 -6.21 -2.77
CA PHE A 158 2.19 -5.97 -2.49
C PHE A 158 2.47 -6.00 -0.99
N ARG A 159 3.73 -6.20 -0.68
CA ARG A 159 4.27 -6.06 0.65
C ARG A 159 5.34 -4.98 0.61
N PRO A 160 5.14 -3.86 1.32
CA PRO A 160 6.16 -2.84 1.44
C PRO A 160 7.36 -3.39 2.22
N ARG A 161 8.54 -2.90 1.90
CA ARG A 161 9.75 -3.19 2.67
C ARG A 161 9.69 -2.43 3.98
N SER A 162 9.69 -3.15 5.10
CA SER A 162 9.77 -2.52 6.43
C SER A 162 11.20 -2.08 6.68
N GLU A 163 11.43 -0.78 6.84
CA GLU A 163 12.73 -0.26 7.27
C GLU A 163 13.04 -0.58 8.74
N ASN A 164 12.04 -1.00 9.52
CA ASN A 164 12.15 -1.26 10.95
C ASN A 164 11.82 -2.71 11.31
N SER A 165 12.70 -3.64 10.96
CA SER A 165 12.66 -4.98 11.60
C SER A 165 13.20 -4.95 13.05
N THR A 166 13.56 -3.79 13.60
CA THR A 166 14.16 -3.67 14.94
C THR A 166 13.22 -3.08 16.01
N GLN A 167 12.05 -2.54 15.62
CA GLN A 167 11.03 -2.14 16.60
C GLN A 167 9.74 -2.94 16.34
N ARG A 168 9.77 -4.19 16.75
CA ARG A 168 8.55 -4.94 17.00
C ARG A 168 7.86 -4.25 18.18
N ALA A 169 6.86 -3.43 17.90
CA ALA A 169 5.96 -2.97 18.95
C ALA A 169 5.46 -4.23 19.68
N PRO A 170 5.43 -4.24 21.02
CA PRO A 170 4.88 -5.37 21.76
C PRO A 170 3.45 -5.55 21.26
N ILE A 171 3.17 -6.77 20.79
CA ILE A 171 1.85 -7.17 20.32
C ILE A 171 0.90 -6.99 21.49
N LEU A 172 -0.14 -6.21 21.30
CA LEU A 172 -1.19 -5.93 22.30
C LEU A 172 -1.88 -7.21 22.82
N ASP A 173 -1.66 -8.35 22.18
CA ASP A 173 -2.24 -9.65 22.53
C ASP A 173 -1.63 -10.32 23.77
N GLU A 174 -0.45 -9.88 24.24
CA GLU A 174 0.14 -10.46 25.46
C GLU A 174 -0.36 -9.78 26.75
N LEU A 175 -1.14 -8.72 26.66
CA LEU A 175 -1.68 -8.01 27.83
C LEU A 175 -3.11 -8.43 28.21
N LEU A 176 -3.71 -9.40 27.52
CA LEU A 176 -5.08 -9.87 27.80
C LEU A 176 -5.15 -11.25 28.45
N THR A 177 -4.03 -11.84 28.83
CA THR A 177 -4.02 -13.11 29.60
C THR A 177 -3.26 -12.95 30.90
N HIS A 178 -3.87 -12.23 31.84
CA HIS A 178 -3.73 -12.47 33.31
C HIS A 178 -4.86 -11.77 34.02
#